data_b2b754497031ea60ad45f31fbe6f5f28
#
_entry.id   b2b754497031ea60ad45f31fbe6f5f28
#
_cell.length_a   1.000
_cell.length_b   1.000
_cell.length_c   1.000
_cell.angle_alpha   90.00
_cell.angle_beta   90.00
_cell.angle_gamma   90.00
#
_symmetry.space_group_name_H-M   'P 1'
#
loop_
_entity.id
_entity.type
_entity.pdbx_description
1 polymer ?
#
loop_
_entity_poly.entity_id
_entity_poly.type
_entity_poly.pdbx_seq_one_letter_code
_entity_poly.pdbx_strand_id
1 'polypeptide(L)'
;MGYSLGGGVALQTAIRHPEVVGKLVAVSANIRRNAIYPEMLAMQGQVSARAIEFMMDTPMYELYQRVAPRPEDFGRLLDKIDAMMSQDFDFTDEVRGLQVPTLIACADADMAPPSHYVEIFAMLDGGQRDGGWMKEGRPKGGHALAIIPGETHYSIFASPVLAAAALSFLDGPNG
;
A
#
# COMPACT_ATOMS: atom_id res chain seq x y z
N MET A 1 6.15 -7.75 -0.24
CA MET A 1 4.76 -7.32 0.01
C MET A 1 4.73 -6.30 1.13
N GLY A 2 3.94 -5.26 1.00
CA GLY A 2 3.71 -4.25 2.03
C GLY A 2 2.29 -3.72 2.01
N TYR A 3 1.77 -3.35 3.20
CA TYR A 3 0.44 -2.80 3.40
C TYR A 3 0.55 -1.38 3.97
N SER A 4 -0.30 -0.46 3.51
CA SER A 4 -0.39 0.92 3.99
C SER A 4 0.99 1.60 3.96
N LEU A 5 1.49 2.12 5.08
CA LEU A 5 2.85 2.64 5.22
C LEU A 5 3.92 1.64 4.78
N GLY A 6 3.78 0.36 5.17
CA GLY A 6 4.67 -0.72 4.71
C GLY A 6 4.58 -0.95 3.20
N GLY A 7 3.42 -0.69 2.58
CA GLY A 7 3.24 -0.68 1.13
C GLY A 7 4.03 0.45 0.46
N GLY A 8 4.00 1.65 1.04
CA GLY A 8 4.83 2.78 0.60
C GLY A 8 6.33 2.48 0.70
N VAL A 9 6.78 1.89 1.82
CA VAL A 9 8.18 1.47 1.98
C VAL A 9 8.57 0.42 0.93
N ALA A 10 7.73 -0.60 0.70
CA ALA A 10 8.00 -1.63 -0.29
C ALA A 10 8.05 -1.06 -1.72
N LEU A 11 7.17 -0.12 -2.04
CA LEU A 11 7.16 0.59 -3.32
C LEU A 11 8.44 1.40 -3.52
N GLN A 12 8.84 2.20 -2.51
CA GLN A 12 10.09 2.97 -2.56
C GLN A 12 11.33 2.06 -2.65
N THR A 13 11.29 0.88 -2.03
CA THR A 13 12.36 -0.11 -2.18
C THR A 13 12.44 -0.60 -3.62
N ALA A 14 11.32 -0.95 -4.25
CA ALA A 14 11.29 -1.41 -5.63
C ALA A 14 11.71 -0.33 -6.65
N ILE A 15 11.43 0.95 -6.36
CA ILE A 15 11.86 2.08 -7.17
C ILE A 15 13.37 2.31 -7.07
N ARG A 16 13.92 2.32 -5.84
CA ARG A 16 15.32 2.69 -5.57
C ARG A 16 16.29 1.53 -5.69
N HIS A 17 15.81 0.32 -5.47
CA HIS A 17 16.59 -0.91 -5.43
C HIS A 17 15.89 -2.03 -6.19
N PRO A 18 15.58 -1.84 -7.49
CA PRO A 18 14.87 -2.85 -8.28
C PRO A 18 15.62 -4.19 -8.36
N GLU A 19 16.94 -4.17 -8.23
CA GLU A 19 17.80 -5.35 -8.27
C GLU A 19 17.59 -6.34 -7.12
N VAL A 20 16.99 -5.90 -6.00
CA VAL A 20 16.71 -6.78 -4.84
C VAL A 20 15.24 -7.21 -4.75
N VAL A 21 14.39 -6.77 -5.68
CA VAL A 21 12.95 -7.04 -5.66
C VAL A 21 12.53 -7.83 -6.89
N GLY A 22 12.18 -9.11 -6.71
CA GLY A 22 11.68 -9.95 -7.81
C GLY A 22 10.25 -9.60 -8.22
N LYS A 23 9.36 -9.45 -7.24
CA LYS A 23 7.95 -9.02 -7.42
C LYS A 23 7.50 -8.16 -6.24
N LEU A 24 6.61 -7.22 -6.50
CA LEU A 24 6.04 -6.33 -5.47
C LEU A 24 4.53 -6.57 -5.34
N VAL A 25 4.04 -6.67 -4.10
CA VAL A 25 2.61 -6.53 -3.78
C VAL A 25 2.46 -5.30 -2.89
N ALA A 26 1.90 -4.23 -3.45
CA ALA A 26 1.64 -2.97 -2.77
C ALA A 26 0.14 -2.89 -2.43
N VAL A 27 -0.19 -2.98 -1.14
CA VAL A 27 -1.57 -3.03 -0.66
C VAL A 27 -1.92 -1.70 0.01
N SER A 28 -2.97 -1.04 -0.47
CA SER A 28 -3.46 0.23 0.08
C SER A 28 -2.35 1.28 0.22
N ALA A 29 -1.41 1.29 -0.74
CA ALA A 29 -0.26 2.19 -0.76
C ALA A 29 -0.54 3.37 -1.68
N ASN A 30 -0.66 4.56 -1.11
CA ASN A 30 -0.85 5.78 -1.88
C ASN A 30 0.49 6.30 -2.39
N ILE A 31 0.52 6.79 -3.63
CA ILE A 31 1.73 7.37 -4.24
C ILE A 31 1.82 8.88 -4.11
N ARG A 32 0.73 9.53 -3.68
CA ARG A 32 0.70 10.97 -3.41
C ARG A 32 -0.29 11.30 -2.29
N ARG A 33 0.03 12.32 -1.52
CA ARG A 33 -0.75 12.73 -0.35
C ARG A 33 -2.15 13.23 -0.71
N ASN A 34 -2.29 13.99 -1.79
CA ASN A 34 -3.56 14.57 -2.23
C ASN A 34 -4.57 13.56 -2.80
N ALA A 35 -4.19 12.28 -2.93
CA ALA A 35 -5.12 11.21 -3.27
C ALA A 35 -5.91 10.71 -2.06
N ILE A 36 -5.41 10.93 -0.84
CA ILE A 36 -6.05 10.50 0.40
C ILE A 36 -7.24 11.40 0.69
N TYR A 37 -8.36 10.82 1.14
CA TYR A 37 -9.53 11.58 1.52
C TYR A 37 -9.22 12.62 2.61
N PRO A 38 -9.77 13.86 2.53
CA PRO A 38 -9.47 14.93 3.49
C PRO A 38 -9.73 14.56 4.94
N GLU A 39 -10.80 13.81 5.22
CA GLU A 39 -11.13 13.33 6.55
C GLU A 39 -10.09 12.36 7.10
N MET A 40 -9.47 11.56 6.24
CA MET A 40 -8.39 10.66 6.63
C MET A 40 -7.09 11.41 6.92
N LEU A 41 -6.80 12.45 6.14
CA LEU A 41 -5.67 13.35 6.42
C LEU A 41 -5.84 14.08 7.75
N ALA A 42 -7.07 14.51 8.06
CA ALA A 42 -7.39 15.15 9.35
C ALA A 42 -7.20 14.19 10.54
N MET A 43 -7.59 12.91 10.39
CA MET A 43 -7.35 11.88 11.40
C MET A 43 -5.85 11.59 11.58
N GLN A 44 -5.11 11.49 10.49
CA GLN A 44 -3.66 11.25 10.53
C GLN A 44 -2.92 12.37 11.27
N GLY A 45 -3.33 13.62 11.10
CA GLY A 45 -2.74 14.77 11.80
C GLY A 45 -2.99 14.79 13.31
N GLN A 46 -3.76 13.84 13.85
CA GLN A 46 -3.95 13.67 15.29
C GLN A 46 -3.07 12.56 15.91
N VAL A 47 -2.35 11.82 15.08
CA VAL A 47 -1.47 10.72 15.52
C VAL A 47 -0.15 11.32 16.03
N SER A 48 0.03 11.37 17.35
CA SER A 48 1.26 11.82 18.00
C SER A 48 1.39 11.16 19.38
N ALA A 49 2.50 11.37 20.07
CA ALA A 49 2.66 10.89 21.46
C ALA A 49 1.57 11.41 22.40
N ARG A 50 0.91 12.54 22.08
CA ARG A 50 -0.22 13.07 22.85
C ARG A 50 -1.48 12.22 22.72
N ALA A 51 -1.59 11.40 21.67
CA ALA A 51 -2.72 10.51 21.45
C ALA A 51 -2.53 9.12 22.09
N ILE A 52 -1.43 8.89 22.81
CA ILE A 52 -1.09 7.56 23.34
C ILE A 52 -2.21 6.97 24.21
N GLU A 53 -2.84 7.80 25.07
CA GLU A 53 -3.91 7.36 25.95
C GLU A 53 -5.12 6.82 25.18
N PHE A 54 -5.44 7.43 24.02
CA PHE A 54 -6.53 7.00 23.15
C PHE A 54 -6.17 5.73 22.35
N MET A 55 -4.89 5.41 22.25
CA MET A 55 -4.41 4.26 21.48
C MET A 55 -4.15 3.02 22.36
N MET A 56 -4.10 3.17 23.69
CA MET A 56 -3.76 2.07 24.61
C MET A 56 -4.71 0.87 24.52
N ASP A 57 -6.00 1.12 24.16
CA ASP A 57 -7.01 0.07 24.01
C ASP A 57 -7.14 -0.44 22.55
N THR A 58 -6.16 -0.14 21.69
CA THR A 58 -6.19 -0.58 20.29
C THR A 58 -5.36 -1.85 20.07
N PRO A 59 -5.76 -2.69 19.08
CA PRO A 59 -4.96 -3.86 18.69
C PRO A 59 -3.53 -3.50 18.25
N MET A 60 -3.32 -2.29 17.75
CA MET A 60 -2.01 -1.79 17.35
C MET A 60 -1.09 -1.63 18.56
N TYR A 61 -1.58 -1.01 19.65
CA TYR A 61 -0.82 -0.86 20.87
C TYR A 61 -0.52 -2.21 21.50
N GLU A 62 -1.53 -3.09 21.62
CA GLU A 62 -1.33 -4.45 22.17
C GLU A 62 -0.28 -5.23 21.38
N LEU A 63 -0.33 -5.18 20.04
CA LEU A 63 0.66 -5.83 19.20
C LEU A 63 2.06 -5.26 19.44
N TYR A 64 2.17 -3.92 19.47
CA TYR A 64 3.46 -3.26 19.72
C TYR A 64 4.04 -3.66 21.07
N GLN A 65 3.23 -3.62 22.14
CA GLN A 65 3.65 -4.04 23.48
C GLN A 65 4.19 -5.48 23.52
N ARG A 66 3.62 -6.35 22.71
CA ARG A 66 4.00 -7.78 22.65
C ARG A 66 5.27 -8.04 21.85
N VAL A 67 5.52 -7.28 20.76
CA VAL A 67 6.58 -7.62 19.80
C VAL A 67 7.76 -6.64 19.81
N ALA A 68 7.58 -5.43 20.35
CA ALA A 68 8.63 -4.42 20.32
C ALA A 68 9.77 -4.76 21.30
N PRO A 69 11.04 -4.59 20.91
CA PRO A 69 12.18 -4.74 21.81
C PRO A 69 12.15 -3.76 22.99
N ARG A 70 11.50 -2.63 22.82
CA ARG A 70 11.32 -1.55 23.80
C ARG A 70 9.89 -1.05 23.76
N PRO A 71 8.95 -1.71 24.47
CA PRO A 71 7.54 -1.33 24.49
C PRO A 71 7.28 0.10 24.95
N GLU A 72 8.14 0.64 25.81
CA GLU A 72 8.07 2.02 26.33
C GLU A 72 8.28 3.08 25.25
N ASP A 73 8.88 2.75 24.11
CA ASP A 73 9.13 3.67 23.00
C ASP A 73 7.90 3.91 22.09
N PHE A 74 6.71 3.42 22.45
CA PHE A 74 5.51 3.59 21.60
C PHE A 74 5.18 5.06 21.32
N GLY A 75 5.28 5.95 22.32
CA GLY A 75 5.08 7.38 22.11
C GLY A 75 6.08 7.97 21.10
N ARG A 76 7.35 7.55 21.18
CA ARG A 76 8.38 7.96 20.22
C ARG A 76 8.10 7.45 18.80
N LEU A 77 7.51 6.25 18.66
CA LEU A 77 7.06 5.75 17.37
C LEU A 77 5.96 6.63 16.79
N LEU A 78 4.96 7.00 17.61
CA LEU A 78 3.86 7.87 17.18
C LEU A 78 4.36 9.23 16.70
N ASP A 79 5.29 9.86 17.42
CA ASP A 79 5.89 11.15 17.01
C ASP A 79 6.64 11.04 15.68
N LYS A 80 7.33 9.93 15.42
CA LYS A 80 8.00 9.70 14.13
C LYS A 80 7.00 9.49 13.00
N ILE A 81 5.90 8.77 13.26
CA ILE A 81 4.84 8.57 12.30
C ILE A 81 4.16 9.90 11.97
N ASP A 82 3.84 10.72 12.99
CA ASP A 82 3.28 12.05 12.82
C ASP A 82 4.18 12.96 11.95
N ALA A 83 5.47 13.03 12.30
CA ALA A 83 6.44 13.82 11.55
C ALA A 83 6.55 13.39 10.08
N MET A 84 6.45 12.10 9.81
CA MET A 84 6.48 11.56 8.44
C MET A 84 5.15 11.83 7.70
N MET A 85 4.01 11.57 8.34
CA MET A 85 2.67 11.72 7.75
C MET A 85 2.30 13.19 7.51
N SER A 86 2.93 14.13 8.23
CA SER A 86 2.75 15.57 8.05
C SER A 86 3.47 16.11 6.81
N GLN A 87 4.42 15.35 6.24
CA GLN A 87 5.12 15.75 5.03
C GLN A 87 4.26 15.53 3.79
N ASP A 88 4.38 16.45 2.84
CA ASP A 88 3.82 16.23 1.51
C ASP A 88 4.68 15.24 0.73
N PHE A 89 4.04 14.45 -0.13
CA PHE A 89 4.73 13.52 -0.99
C PHE A 89 3.97 13.29 -2.29
N ASP A 90 4.72 13.09 -3.36
CA ASP A 90 4.24 12.67 -4.68
C ASP A 90 5.35 11.86 -5.37
N PHE A 91 5.07 10.60 -5.63
CA PHE A 91 5.97 9.64 -6.28
C PHE A 91 5.47 9.24 -7.67
N THR A 92 4.60 10.06 -8.26
CA THR A 92 3.93 9.76 -9.54
C THR A 92 4.93 9.48 -10.65
N ASP A 93 5.97 10.31 -10.77
CA ASP A 93 6.96 10.16 -11.84
C ASP A 93 7.85 8.94 -11.64
N GLU A 94 8.24 8.66 -10.40
CA GLU A 94 9.04 7.49 -10.06
C GLU A 94 8.27 6.19 -10.33
N VAL A 95 6.97 6.16 -10.03
CA VAL A 95 6.12 5.00 -10.27
C VAL A 95 5.97 4.70 -11.77
N ARG A 96 5.92 5.72 -12.63
CA ARG A 96 5.90 5.52 -14.10
C ARG A 96 7.11 4.73 -14.62
N GLY A 97 8.24 4.85 -13.94
CA GLY A 97 9.48 4.15 -14.25
C GLY A 97 9.63 2.76 -13.64
N LEU A 98 8.63 2.29 -12.87
CA LEU A 98 8.72 1.03 -12.13
C LEU A 98 8.77 -0.18 -13.07
N GLN A 99 9.87 -0.93 -13.03
CA GLN A 99 10.11 -2.11 -13.88
C GLN A 99 9.79 -3.44 -13.17
N VAL A 100 9.70 -3.42 -11.84
CA VAL A 100 9.43 -4.62 -11.03
C VAL A 100 7.97 -5.03 -11.20
N PRO A 101 7.67 -6.30 -11.57
CA PRO A 101 6.30 -6.79 -11.65
C PRO A 101 5.55 -6.50 -10.34
N THR A 102 4.44 -5.76 -10.44
CA THR A 102 3.77 -5.18 -9.26
C THR A 102 2.28 -5.48 -9.28
N LEU A 103 1.78 -6.07 -8.21
CA LEU A 103 0.36 -6.10 -7.90
C LEU A 103 0.01 -4.86 -7.06
N ILE A 104 -0.83 -3.98 -7.64
CA ILE A 104 -1.50 -2.92 -6.91
C ILE A 104 -2.78 -3.51 -6.34
N ALA A 105 -2.95 -3.48 -5.03
CA ALA A 105 -4.16 -3.96 -4.38
C ALA A 105 -4.75 -2.89 -3.45
N CYS A 106 -6.07 -2.77 -3.43
CA CYS A 106 -6.78 -1.89 -2.52
C CYS A 106 -8.14 -2.47 -2.11
N ALA A 107 -8.70 -1.94 -1.02
CA ALA A 107 -10.10 -2.17 -0.67
C ALA A 107 -11.03 -1.33 -1.58
N ASP A 108 -12.30 -1.75 -1.73
CA ASP A 108 -13.30 -0.93 -2.40
C ASP A 108 -13.76 0.27 -1.56
N ALA A 109 -13.53 0.22 -0.22
CA ALA A 109 -13.74 1.31 0.72
C ALA A 109 -12.42 1.68 1.47
N ASP A 110 -11.38 2.01 0.72
CA ASP A 110 -10.05 2.37 1.24
C ASP A 110 -9.98 3.84 1.71
N MET A 111 -8.83 4.29 2.21
CA MET A 111 -8.58 5.69 2.60
C MET A 111 -8.33 6.63 1.42
N ALA A 112 -8.22 6.10 0.22
CA ALA A 112 -8.19 6.82 -1.05
C ALA A 112 -9.18 6.16 -2.02
N PRO A 113 -9.73 6.89 -3.00
CA PRO A 113 -10.70 6.32 -3.93
C PRO A 113 -10.05 5.21 -4.77
N PRO A 114 -10.79 4.14 -5.12
CA PRO A 114 -10.30 3.08 -6.01
C PRO A 114 -9.75 3.61 -7.34
N SER A 115 -10.26 4.73 -7.83
CA SER A 115 -9.74 5.41 -9.04
C SER A 115 -8.27 5.79 -8.94
N HIS A 116 -7.76 6.09 -7.74
CA HIS A 116 -6.34 6.36 -7.53
C HIS A 116 -5.47 5.11 -7.84
N TYR A 117 -5.91 3.94 -7.39
CA TYR A 117 -5.19 2.69 -7.65
C TYR A 117 -5.32 2.23 -9.11
N VAL A 118 -6.47 2.51 -9.74
CA VAL A 118 -6.65 2.32 -11.20
C VAL A 118 -5.71 3.23 -11.99
N GLU A 119 -5.53 4.48 -11.57
CA GLU A 119 -4.59 5.42 -12.18
C GLU A 119 -3.14 4.91 -12.06
N ILE A 120 -2.73 4.41 -10.89
CA ILE A 120 -1.40 3.79 -10.71
C ILE A 120 -1.22 2.63 -11.69
N PHE A 121 -2.21 1.74 -11.81
CA PHE A 121 -2.17 0.62 -12.74
C PHE A 121 -2.08 1.07 -14.20
N ALA A 122 -2.81 2.14 -14.55
CA ALA A 122 -2.75 2.72 -15.90
C ALA A 122 -1.38 3.32 -16.23
N MET A 123 -0.70 3.94 -15.25
CA MET A 123 0.69 4.43 -15.40
C MET A 123 1.69 3.31 -15.69
N LEU A 124 1.37 2.08 -15.27
CA LEU A 124 2.16 0.88 -15.50
C LEU A 124 1.70 0.09 -16.76
N ASP A 125 1.14 0.77 -17.74
CA ASP A 125 0.59 0.18 -19.00
C ASP A 125 -0.58 -0.79 -18.76
N GLY A 126 -1.23 -0.74 -17.59
CA GLY A 126 -2.35 -1.59 -17.25
C GLY A 126 -3.69 -1.08 -17.79
N GLY A 127 -4.58 -1.99 -18.20
CA GLY A 127 -5.94 -1.65 -18.62
C GLY A 127 -6.07 -0.79 -19.89
N GLN A 128 -4.99 -0.67 -20.69
CA GLN A 128 -4.97 0.18 -21.88
C GLN A 128 -5.57 -0.49 -23.14
N ARG A 129 -5.76 -1.81 -23.10
CA ARG A 129 -6.27 -2.59 -24.22
C ARG A 129 -6.91 -3.89 -23.75
N ASP A 130 -7.61 -4.56 -24.64
CA ASP A 130 -8.13 -5.92 -24.39
C ASP A 130 -6.98 -6.89 -24.10
N GLY A 131 -7.20 -7.76 -23.13
CA GLY A 131 -6.20 -8.74 -22.69
C GLY A 131 -5.93 -9.86 -23.71
N GLY A 132 -6.83 -10.08 -24.65
CA GLY A 132 -6.74 -11.15 -25.65
C GLY A 132 -6.93 -12.56 -25.07
N TRP A 133 -7.19 -13.53 -25.95
CA TRP A 133 -7.43 -14.93 -25.57
C TRP A 133 -6.22 -15.60 -24.94
N MET A 134 -5.01 -15.23 -25.39
CA MET A 134 -3.75 -15.77 -24.89
C MET A 134 -3.05 -14.81 -23.93
N LYS A 135 -3.78 -13.80 -23.42
CA LYS A 135 -3.28 -12.76 -22.49
C LYS A 135 -2.21 -11.83 -23.09
N GLU A 136 -2.11 -11.74 -24.40
CA GLU A 136 -1.12 -10.96 -25.16
C GLU A 136 -1.27 -9.44 -24.95
N GLY A 137 -2.45 -8.99 -24.50
CA GLY A 137 -2.73 -7.59 -24.18
C GLY A 137 -2.42 -7.18 -22.74
N ARG A 138 -1.89 -8.09 -21.91
CA ARG A 138 -1.50 -7.75 -20.53
C ARG A 138 -0.32 -6.76 -20.51
N PRO A 139 -0.16 -5.98 -19.43
CA PRO A 139 1.01 -5.12 -19.26
C PRO A 139 2.31 -5.91 -19.39
N LYS A 140 3.23 -5.44 -20.23
CA LYS A 140 4.51 -6.11 -20.50
C LYS A 140 5.38 -6.27 -19.25
N GLY A 141 5.23 -5.36 -18.26
CA GLY A 141 5.93 -5.41 -16.99
C GLY A 141 5.36 -6.43 -16.00
N GLY A 142 4.34 -7.24 -16.39
CA GLY A 142 3.71 -8.20 -15.48
C GLY A 142 2.89 -7.55 -14.36
N HIS A 143 2.51 -6.27 -14.51
CA HIS A 143 1.73 -5.54 -13.52
C HIS A 143 0.27 -6.03 -13.46
N ALA A 144 -0.34 -5.94 -12.27
CA ALA A 144 -1.70 -6.38 -12.02
C ALA A 144 -2.43 -5.43 -11.06
N LEU A 145 -3.76 -5.46 -11.10
CA LEU A 145 -4.63 -4.70 -10.18
C LEU A 145 -5.62 -5.66 -9.52
N ALA A 146 -5.84 -5.47 -8.21
CA ALA A 146 -6.90 -6.14 -7.45
C ALA A 146 -7.64 -5.11 -6.59
N ILE A 147 -8.96 -4.98 -6.78
CA ILE A 147 -9.84 -4.23 -5.88
C ILE A 147 -10.61 -5.26 -5.08
N ILE A 148 -10.43 -5.28 -3.77
CA ILE A 148 -10.97 -6.31 -2.88
C ILE A 148 -12.33 -5.84 -2.36
N PRO A 149 -13.41 -6.53 -2.72
CA PRO A 149 -14.76 -6.10 -2.38
C PRO A 149 -15.08 -6.33 -0.89
N GLY A 150 -15.87 -5.39 -0.33
CA GLY A 150 -16.38 -5.48 1.04
C GLY A 150 -15.33 -5.22 2.12
N GLU A 151 -14.14 -4.76 1.75
CA GLU A 151 -13.07 -4.44 2.68
C GLU A 151 -12.90 -2.93 2.85
N THR A 152 -12.29 -2.55 3.95
CA THR A 152 -11.82 -1.19 4.23
C THR A 152 -10.30 -1.17 4.31
N HIS A 153 -9.72 0.03 4.41
CA HIS A 153 -8.29 0.15 4.71
C HIS A 153 -7.86 -0.71 5.90
N TYR A 154 -8.71 -0.80 6.93
CA TYR A 154 -8.39 -1.44 8.21
C TYR A 154 -8.70 -2.94 8.29
N SER A 155 -9.39 -3.51 7.31
CA SER A 155 -9.74 -4.94 7.28
C SER A 155 -9.01 -5.71 6.16
N ILE A 156 -8.63 -5.04 5.09
CA ILE A 156 -8.04 -5.67 3.89
C ILE A 156 -6.82 -6.54 4.19
N PHE A 157 -5.97 -6.16 5.14
CA PHE A 157 -4.76 -6.92 5.46
C PHE A 157 -5.02 -8.34 6.00
N ALA A 158 -6.23 -8.58 6.54
CA ALA A 158 -6.67 -9.88 7.02
C ALA A 158 -7.56 -10.62 6.02
N SER A 159 -7.83 -10.04 4.84
CA SER A 159 -8.73 -10.60 3.84
C SER A 159 -8.15 -11.87 3.18
N PRO A 160 -8.88 -12.99 3.20
CA PRO A 160 -8.47 -14.20 2.47
C PRO A 160 -8.50 -13.97 0.95
N VAL A 161 -9.32 -13.04 0.45
CA VAL A 161 -9.39 -12.69 -0.98
C VAL A 161 -8.11 -11.97 -1.39
N LEU A 162 -7.61 -11.02 -0.57
CA LEU A 162 -6.30 -10.41 -0.79
C LEU A 162 -5.20 -11.46 -0.79
N ALA A 163 -5.20 -12.37 0.19
CA ALA A 163 -4.18 -13.42 0.28
C ALA A 163 -4.15 -14.29 -0.98
N ALA A 164 -5.33 -14.72 -1.48
CA ALA A 164 -5.44 -15.50 -2.70
C ALA A 164 -4.92 -14.75 -3.93
N ALA A 165 -5.28 -13.46 -4.08
CA ALA A 165 -4.80 -12.61 -5.17
C ALA A 165 -3.28 -12.42 -5.13
N ALA A 166 -2.72 -12.16 -3.95
CA ALA A 166 -1.29 -11.98 -3.74
C ALA A 166 -0.51 -13.27 -4.06
N LEU A 167 -0.95 -14.43 -3.56
CA LEU A 167 -0.31 -15.72 -3.84
C LEU A 167 -0.37 -16.05 -5.34
N SER A 168 -1.55 -15.90 -5.97
CA SER A 168 -1.68 -16.11 -7.41
C SER A 168 -0.75 -15.23 -8.23
N PHE A 169 -0.51 -13.99 -7.81
CA PHE A 169 0.43 -13.09 -8.47
C PHE A 169 1.89 -13.49 -8.23
N LEU A 170 2.25 -13.84 -7.00
CA LEU A 170 3.62 -14.18 -6.62
C LEU A 170 4.07 -15.50 -7.25
N ASP A 171 3.18 -16.52 -7.28
CA ASP A 171 3.47 -17.85 -7.82
C ASP A 171 3.29 -17.92 -9.35
N GLY A 172 2.63 -16.94 -9.95
CA GLY A 172 2.44 -16.84 -11.39
C GLY A 172 3.76 -16.68 -12.14
N PRO A 173 3.85 -17.07 -13.43
CA PRO A 173 5.04 -16.84 -14.24
C PRO A 173 5.35 -15.32 -14.26
N ASN A 174 6.62 -14.99 -14.24
CA ASN A 174 7.07 -13.65 -14.57
C ASN A 174 6.60 -13.35 -16.01
N GLY A 175 5.82 -12.29 -16.18
CA GLY A 175 5.21 -11.91 -17.44
C GLY A 175 6.23 -11.62 -18.53
#